data_087b8886bc544a8a9926f1c99b412f74
#
_entry.id   087b8886bc544a8a9926f1c99b412f74
#
_cell.length_a   1.000
_cell.length_b   1.000
_cell.length_c   1.000
_cell.angle_alpha   90.00
_cell.angle_beta   90.00
_cell.angle_gamma   90.00
#
_symmetry.space_group_name_H-M   'P 1'
#
loop_
_entity.id
_entity.type
_entity.pdbx_description
1 polymer ?
#
loop_
_entity_poly.entity_id
_entity_poly.type
_entity_poly.pdbx_seq_one_letter_code
_entity_poly.pdbx_strand_id
1 'polypeptide(L)'
;MKLFLKSVFVFSMLLSFGCQNQKNFMVAQTYQEPIDPSPVTTENWSAVHKGLQASVASTNLRFVRSEIPKIAQQNTWTGTVWKGERIAAQLVLWSKDSLTEVNTIISEFKSDSGETLPSSMTNIHFLKYVITDVFGGGCGNRKPEDFPSSLAADALDPVSSFAVNGQEARPIWVTMDIPKDAKPGTYKSTFTIAIKGQETKTFEFSIRVIDKVLPPASDWKFHLDLWQNPYAVARFHQVKAWSPEHFELLKPI
;
A
#
# COMPACT_ATOMS: atom_id res chain seq x y z
N MET A 1 27.26 74.33 21.19
CA MET A 1 26.18 73.41 21.54
C MET A 1 25.76 72.69 20.24
N LYS A 2 26.37 71.53 19.91
CA LYS A 2 26.16 70.80 18.69
C LYS A 2 25.36 69.48 19.06
N LEU A 3 24.16 69.41 18.55
CA LEU A 3 23.32 68.19 18.68
C LEU A 3 23.80 67.15 17.67
N PHE A 4 24.18 65.98 18.14
CA PHE A 4 24.44 64.80 17.32
C PHE A 4 23.13 64.00 17.14
N LEU A 5 22.65 63.97 15.91
CA LEU A 5 21.51 63.12 15.52
C LEU A 5 22.06 61.73 15.15
N LYS A 6 21.77 60.72 15.97
CA LYS A 6 22.08 59.30 15.65
C LYS A 6 20.96 58.74 14.83
N SER A 7 21.22 58.46 13.54
CA SER A 7 20.37 57.66 12.68
C SER A 7 20.43 56.18 13.11
N VAL A 8 19.31 55.64 13.52
CA VAL A 8 19.12 54.20 13.73
C VAL A 8 18.59 53.62 12.42
N PHE A 9 19.42 52.81 11.75
CA PHE A 9 19.02 52.01 10.60
C PHE A 9 18.31 50.76 11.14
N VAL A 10 16.99 50.70 10.99
CA VAL A 10 16.19 49.47 11.23
C VAL A 10 16.26 48.61 9.97
N PHE A 11 17.03 47.55 10.06
CA PHE A 11 17.11 46.52 8.99
C PHE A 11 15.86 45.63 9.13
N SER A 12 14.86 45.92 8.32
CA SER A 12 13.65 45.10 8.23
C SER A 12 13.97 43.82 7.46
N MET A 13 14.16 42.72 8.20
CA MET A 13 14.34 41.38 7.65
C MET A 13 12.98 40.86 7.20
N LEU A 14 12.67 40.99 5.91
CA LEU A 14 11.51 40.35 5.28
C LEU A 14 11.72 38.84 5.28
N LEU A 15 11.16 38.19 6.29
CA LEU A 15 10.95 36.75 6.28
C LEU A 15 9.87 36.40 5.25
N SER A 16 10.30 36.02 4.06
CA SER A 16 9.43 35.38 3.07
C SER A 16 9.00 34.02 3.61
N PHE A 17 7.82 33.97 4.24
CA PHE A 17 7.12 32.73 4.46
C PHE A 17 6.71 32.17 3.10
N GLY A 18 7.51 31.24 2.59
CA GLY A 18 7.07 30.38 1.51
C GLY A 18 5.85 29.62 1.97
N CYS A 19 4.67 29.94 1.44
CA CYS A 19 3.51 29.07 1.51
C CYS A 19 3.88 27.73 0.87
N GLN A 20 4.36 26.77 1.67
CA GLN A 20 4.26 25.38 1.31
C GLN A 20 2.77 25.07 1.25
N ASN A 21 2.24 24.91 0.03
CA ASN A 21 0.98 24.26 -0.21
C ASN A 21 1.08 22.83 0.36
N GLN A 22 0.84 22.67 1.66
CA GLN A 22 0.43 21.39 2.20
C GLN A 22 -0.89 21.08 1.50
N LYS A 23 -0.83 20.20 0.50
CA LYS A 23 -2.01 19.50 0.03
C LYS A 23 -2.56 18.80 1.28
N ASN A 24 -3.60 19.36 1.86
CA ASN A 24 -4.41 18.66 2.83
C ASN A 24 -5.02 17.47 2.07
N PHE A 25 -4.31 16.35 2.10
CA PHE A 25 -4.95 15.08 1.86
C PHE A 25 -6.00 14.99 2.97
N MET A 26 -7.27 15.10 2.60
CA MET A 26 -8.34 14.69 3.48
C MET A 26 -8.00 13.24 3.83
N VAL A 27 -7.67 13.01 5.09
CA VAL A 27 -7.56 11.66 5.63
C VAL A 27 -8.92 11.04 5.37
N ALA A 28 -9.02 10.21 4.35
CA ALA A 28 -10.24 9.48 4.06
C ALA A 28 -10.61 8.78 5.37
N GLN A 29 -11.85 8.91 5.80
CA GLN A 29 -12.35 8.13 6.93
C GLN A 29 -11.94 6.69 6.67
N THR A 30 -11.18 6.10 7.58
CA THR A 30 -10.69 4.73 7.41
C THR A 30 -11.87 3.85 7.05
N TYR A 31 -11.81 3.21 5.89
CA TYR A 31 -12.85 2.32 5.41
C TYR A 31 -13.19 1.28 6.49
N GLN A 32 -14.46 1.15 6.85
CA GLN A 32 -14.93 0.15 7.79
C GLN A 32 -15.20 -1.16 7.05
N GLU A 33 -14.51 -2.21 7.46
CA GLU A 33 -14.75 -3.53 6.87
C GLU A 33 -16.17 -4.02 7.18
N PRO A 34 -16.89 -4.56 6.19
CA PRO A 34 -18.21 -5.13 6.42
C PRO A 34 -18.11 -6.44 7.21
N ILE A 35 -19.24 -6.84 7.76
CA ILE A 35 -19.41 -8.18 8.34
C ILE A 35 -19.27 -9.20 7.21
N ASP A 36 -18.56 -10.30 7.46
CA ASP A 36 -18.42 -11.37 6.48
C ASP A 36 -19.77 -12.05 6.24
N PRO A 37 -20.32 -11.98 5.03
CA PRO A 37 -21.61 -12.60 4.72
C PRO A 37 -21.55 -14.13 4.65
N SER A 38 -20.35 -14.70 4.46
CA SER A 38 -20.13 -16.15 4.29
C SER A 38 -18.78 -16.57 4.90
N PRO A 39 -18.61 -16.46 6.23
CA PRO A 39 -17.35 -16.80 6.85
C PRO A 39 -17.05 -18.30 6.72
N VAL A 40 -15.81 -18.64 6.41
CA VAL A 40 -15.34 -20.03 6.40
C VAL A 40 -15.17 -20.49 7.85
N THR A 41 -15.96 -21.49 8.26
CA THR A 41 -15.98 -21.99 9.63
C THR A 41 -15.32 -23.37 9.80
N THR A 42 -14.85 -23.96 8.69
CA THR A 42 -14.28 -25.32 8.66
C THR A 42 -12.77 -25.35 8.92
N GLU A 43 -12.12 -24.19 9.01
CA GLU A 43 -10.68 -24.09 9.20
C GLU A 43 -10.27 -24.47 10.63
N ASN A 44 -9.24 -25.29 10.73
CA ASN A 44 -8.71 -25.72 12.02
C ASN A 44 -7.67 -24.73 12.57
N TRP A 45 -8.13 -23.55 13.01
CA TRP A 45 -7.28 -22.52 13.60
C TRP A 45 -6.53 -22.97 14.86
N SER A 46 -7.04 -24.01 15.56
CA SER A 46 -6.33 -24.53 16.75
C SER A 46 -4.98 -25.17 16.40
N ALA A 47 -4.83 -25.67 15.17
CA ALA A 47 -3.57 -26.23 14.68
C ALA A 47 -2.54 -25.16 14.27
N VAL A 48 -2.93 -23.90 14.14
CA VAL A 48 -2.01 -22.80 13.84
C VAL A 48 -1.11 -22.52 15.04
N HIS A 49 0.17 -22.36 14.82
CA HIS A 49 1.12 -21.98 15.88
C HIS A 49 0.69 -20.66 16.54
N LYS A 50 1.00 -20.55 17.85
CA LYS A 50 0.73 -19.32 18.60
C LYS A 50 1.53 -18.14 18.03
N GLY A 51 0.91 -16.95 18.09
CA GLY A 51 1.52 -15.69 17.61
C GLY A 51 1.43 -15.51 16.10
N LEU A 52 2.17 -14.55 15.61
CA LEU A 52 2.16 -14.16 14.20
C LEU A 52 2.71 -15.26 13.29
N GLN A 53 1.93 -15.63 12.30
CA GLN A 53 2.38 -16.32 11.12
C GLN A 53 2.43 -15.32 9.96
N ALA A 54 3.43 -15.44 9.09
CA ALA A 54 3.52 -14.57 7.91
C ALA A 54 4.38 -15.22 6.83
N SER A 55 4.10 -14.89 5.58
CA SER A 55 4.84 -15.36 4.41
C SER A 55 4.80 -14.33 3.29
N VAL A 56 5.82 -14.32 2.46
CA VAL A 56 5.72 -13.73 1.12
C VAL A 56 4.70 -14.53 0.31
N ALA A 57 3.91 -13.82 -0.48
CA ALA A 57 2.87 -14.41 -1.32
C ALA A 57 2.89 -13.81 -2.73
N SER A 58 2.38 -14.55 -3.70
CA SER A 58 2.18 -14.02 -5.05
C SER A 58 1.15 -12.89 -5.05
N THR A 59 1.41 -11.82 -5.78
CA THR A 59 0.46 -10.71 -6.00
C THR A 59 -0.81 -11.14 -6.75
N ASN A 60 -0.81 -12.33 -7.36
CA ASN A 60 -1.97 -12.90 -8.04
C ASN A 60 -2.93 -13.66 -7.11
N LEU A 61 -2.54 -13.87 -5.84
CA LEU A 61 -3.38 -14.55 -4.87
C LEU A 61 -4.29 -13.56 -4.15
N ARG A 62 -5.51 -13.98 -3.92
CA ARG A 62 -6.48 -13.33 -3.03
C ARG A 62 -6.72 -14.24 -1.84
N PHE A 63 -6.81 -13.63 -0.67
CA PHE A 63 -6.99 -14.36 0.59
C PHE A 63 -8.37 -14.08 1.17
N VAL A 64 -9.08 -15.13 1.52
CA VAL A 64 -10.31 -15.03 2.30
C VAL A 64 -9.94 -14.72 3.76
N ARG A 65 -10.64 -13.76 4.38
CA ARG A 65 -10.31 -13.29 5.72
C ARG A 65 -10.31 -14.42 6.77
N SER A 66 -11.28 -15.29 6.71
CA SER A 66 -11.50 -16.37 7.67
C SER A 66 -10.79 -17.70 7.34
N GLU A 67 -9.97 -17.75 6.27
CA GLU A 67 -9.21 -18.93 5.89
C GLU A 67 -7.74 -18.86 6.31
N ILE A 68 -7.18 -20.00 6.69
CA ILE A 68 -5.73 -20.17 6.88
C ILE A 68 -5.07 -20.14 5.50
N PRO A 69 -4.09 -19.26 5.23
CA PRO A 69 -3.42 -19.21 3.93
C PRO A 69 -2.77 -20.54 3.55
N LYS A 70 -3.21 -21.13 2.43
CA LYS A 70 -2.71 -22.44 1.91
C LYS A 70 -1.59 -22.20 0.93
N ILE A 71 -0.45 -21.67 1.41
CA ILE A 71 0.73 -21.35 0.62
C ILE A 71 1.99 -21.97 1.22
N ALA A 72 2.99 -22.19 0.37
CA ALA A 72 4.33 -22.52 0.86
C ALA A 72 4.92 -21.31 1.58
N GLN A 73 5.49 -21.53 2.76
CA GLN A 73 6.09 -20.45 3.53
C GLN A 73 7.38 -19.96 2.88
N GLN A 74 7.47 -18.67 2.62
CA GLN A 74 8.60 -18.02 1.98
C GLN A 74 9.00 -16.78 2.76
N ASN A 75 10.32 -16.63 2.98
CA ASN A 75 10.90 -15.49 3.69
C ASN A 75 11.64 -14.53 2.76
N THR A 76 11.65 -14.81 1.46
CA THR A 76 12.35 -14.00 0.45
C THR A 76 11.40 -13.61 -0.67
N TRP A 77 11.42 -12.34 -1.03
CA TRP A 77 10.78 -11.81 -2.22
C TRP A 77 11.83 -11.32 -3.21
N THR A 78 11.63 -11.59 -4.49
CA THR A 78 12.52 -11.12 -5.56
C THR A 78 11.72 -10.48 -6.68
N GLY A 79 12.23 -9.38 -7.22
CA GLY A 79 11.65 -8.70 -8.37
C GLY A 79 12.72 -8.23 -9.35
N THR A 80 12.35 -8.16 -10.63
CA THR A 80 13.18 -7.52 -11.68
C THR A 80 12.40 -6.33 -12.23
N VAL A 81 13.06 -5.20 -12.40
CA VAL A 81 12.40 -3.92 -12.64
C VAL A 81 13.26 -3.02 -13.53
N TRP A 82 12.61 -2.16 -14.31
CA TRP A 82 13.25 -1.08 -15.04
C TRP A 82 13.40 0.16 -14.14
N LYS A 83 14.32 1.04 -14.51
CA LYS A 83 14.43 2.37 -13.89
C LYS A 83 13.16 3.19 -14.17
N GLY A 84 12.57 3.80 -13.14
CA GLY A 84 11.33 4.55 -13.23
C GLY A 84 10.05 3.70 -13.24
N GLU A 85 10.17 2.39 -13.02
CA GLU A 85 9.02 1.49 -12.94
C GLU A 85 8.51 1.36 -11.50
N ARG A 86 7.22 1.09 -11.38
CA ARG A 86 6.58 0.69 -10.12
C ARG A 86 6.43 -0.83 -10.08
N ILE A 87 6.90 -1.45 -9.01
CA ILE A 87 6.73 -2.88 -8.77
C ILE A 87 6.00 -3.10 -7.44
N ALA A 88 5.30 -4.21 -7.32
CA ALA A 88 4.60 -4.57 -6.09
C ALA A 88 5.03 -5.94 -5.57
N ALA A 89 4.98 -6.08 -4.25
CA ALA A 89 5.12 -7.32 -3.52
C ALA A 89 3.91 -7.52 -2.60
N GLN A 90 3.60 -8.77 -2.29
CA GLN A 90 2.56 -9.11 -1.32
C GLN A 90 3.15 -10.01 -0.24
N LEU A 91 2.77 -9.72 1.00
CA LEU A 91 2.91 -10.65 2.13
C LEU A 91 1.51 -10.95 2.64
N VAL A 92 1.36 -12.06 3.31
CA VAL A 92 0.14 -12.35 4.08
C VAL A 92 0.55 -12.74 5.48
N LEU A 93 -0.13 -12.14 6.45
CA LEU A 93 -0.02 -12.52 7.86
C LEU A 93 -1.32 -13.16 8.33
N TRP A 94 -1.22 -14.04 9.31
CA TRP A 94 -2.37 -14.67 9.95
C TRP A 94 -2.04 -15.07 11.38
N SER A 95 -3.06 -15.19 12.21
CA SER A 95 -2.90 -15.63 13.59
C SER A 95 -4.19 -16.25 14.10
N LYS A 96 -4.07 -17.24 14.99
CA LYS A 96 -5.21 -17.74 15.74
C LYS A 96 -5.63 -16.81 16.87
N ASP A 97 -4.71 -15.98 17.36
CA ASP A 97 -4.92 -15.03 18.44
C ASP A 97 -5.00 -13.61 17.87
N SER A 98 -5.68 -12.72 18.56
CA SER A 98 -5.70 -11.31 18.17
C SER A 98 -4.32 -10.67 18.33
N LEU A 99 -3.92 -9.87 17.34
CA LEU A 99 -2.66 -9.13 17.31
C LEU A 99 -2.97 -7.63 17.33
N THR A 100 -2.41 -6.94 18.29
CA THR A 100 -2.52 -5.49 18.40
C THR A 100 -1.22 -4.82 17.97
N GLU A 101 -1.32 -3.62 17.42
CA GLU A 101 -0.17 -2.81 17.03
C GLU A 101 0.84 -3.57 16.14
N VAL A 102 0.32 -4.20 15.06
CA VAL A 102 1.17 -4.78 14.01
C VAL A 102 1.77 -3.65 13.20
N ASN A 103 3.07 -3.50 13.27
CA ASN A 103 3.84 -2.46 12.58
C ASN A 103 4.71 -3.07 11.50
N THR A 104 4.93 -2.32 10.43
CA THR A 104 5.77 -2.75 9.31
C THR A 104 6.85 -1.72 9.03
N ILE A 105 8.07 -2.19 8.77
CA ILE A 105 9.22 -1.35 8.44
C ILE A 105 10.00 -2.02 7.32
N ILE A 106 10.48 -1.23 6.37
CA ILE A 106 11.44 -1.69 5.37
C ILE A 106 12.73 -0.86 5.47
N SER A 107 13.87 -1.51 5.41
CA SER A 107 15.16 -0.83 5.42
C SER A 107 15.50 -0.21 4.06
N GLU A 108 16.53 0.62 3.99
CA GLU A 108 17.12 0.99 2.71
C GLU A 108 17.54 -0.25 1.93
N PHE A 109 17.42 -0.18 0.62
CA PHE A 109 17.93 -1.21 -0.28
C PHE A 109 19.39 -0.92 -0.58
N LYS A 110 20.26 -1.91 -0.39
CA LYS A 110 21.72 -1.79 -0.59
C LYS A 110 22.20 -2.82 -1.59
N SER A 111 23.07 -2.38 -2.51
CA SER A 111 23.75 -3.27 -3.44
C SER A 111 25.12 -3.66 -2.91
N ASP A 112 25.66 -4.76 -3.42
CA ASP A 112 27.02 -5.20 -3.09
C ASP A 112 28.11 -4.20 -3.54
N SER A 113 27.79 -3.32 -4.51
CA SER A 113 28.67 -2.24 -4.97
C SER A 113 28.62 -0.98 -4.11
N GLY A 114 27.80 -0.96 -3.04
CA GLY A 114 27.63 0.19 -2.14
C GLY A 114 26.60 1.21 -2.56
N GLU A 115 25.91 1.02 -3.69
CA GLU A 115 24.81 1.87 -4.11
C GLU A 115 23.58 1.63 -3.22
N THR A 116 22.78 2.67 -2.99
CA THR A 116 21.57 2.60 -2.15
C THR A 116 20.34 3.10 -2.86
N LEU A 117 19.19 2.50 -2.56
CA LEU A 117 17.87 3.03 -2.88
C LEU A 117 17.13 3.33 -1.58
N PRO A 118 16.53 4.51 -1.43
CA PRO A 118 15.93 4.94 -0.17
C PRO A 118 14.66 4.15 0.15
N SER A 119 14.42 3.86 1.42
CA SER A 119 13.17 3.24 1.87
C SER A 119 11.92 4.07 1.55
N SER A 120 12.07 5.40 1.40
CA SER A 120 11.01 6.33 1.04
C SER A 120 10.41 6.09 -0.36
N MET A 121 11.08 5.30 -1.22
CA MET A 121 10.51 4.84 -2.49
C MET A 121 9.40 3.78 -2.30
N THR A 122 9.20 3.32 -1.07
CA THR A 122 8.31 2.20 -0.75
C THR A 122 7.08 2.71 0.00
N ASN A 123 5.91 2.26 -0.43
CA ASN A 123 4.65 2.47 0.28
C ASN A 123 4.13 1.10 0.75
N ILE A 124 3.81 1.00 2.03
CA ILE A 124 3.32 -0.22 2.67
C ILE A 124 1.88 0.01 3.11
N HIS A 125 0.99 -0.89 2.72
CA HIS A 125 -0.43 -0.81 3.06
C HIS A 125 -0.91 -2.15 3.61
N PHE A 126 -1.69 -2.11 4.69
CA PHE A 126 -2.53 -3.23 5.05
C PHE A 126 -3.74 -3.25 4.11
N LEU A 127 -4.11 -4.44 3.63
CA LEU A 127 -5.31 -4.54 2.80
C LEU A 127 -6.53 -4.75 3.66
N LYS A 128 -7.54 -3.91 3.45
CA LYS A 128 -8.88 -4.09 4.00
C LYS A 128 -9.74 -4.92 3.09
N TYR A 129 -10.69 -5.61 3.70
CA TYR A 129 -11.61 -6.49 3.01
C TYR A 129 -12.84 -5.75 2.51
N VAL A 130 -13.25 -6.09 1.30
CA VAL A 130 -14.47 -5.60 0.65
C VAL A 130 -15.38 -6.77 0.29
N ILE A 131 -16.68 -6.54 0.23
CA ILE A 131 -17.63 -7.55 -0.26
C ILE A 131 -17.44 -7.70 -1.77
N THR A 132 -17.30 -8.93 -2.22
CA THR A 132 -17.05 -9.28 -3.62
C THR A 132 -17.60 -10.67 -3.94
N ASP A 133 -17.69 -10.97 -5.22
CA ASP A 133 -17.98 -12.31 -5.76
C ASP A 133 -16.75 -12.95 -6.40
N VAL A 134 -15.56 -12.39 -6.19
CA VAL A 134 -14.32 -12.80 -6.87
C VAL A 134 -14.00 -14.29 -6.71
N PHE A 135 -14.38 -14.89 -5.59
CA PHE A 135 -14.20 -16.33 -5.35
C PHE A 135 -15.31 -17.21 -5.93
N GLY A 136 -16.42 -16.62 -6.36
CA GLY A 136 -17.53 -17.35 -6.97
C GLY A 136 -17.29 -17.78 -8.41
N GLY A 137 -16.25 -17.25 -9.05
CA GLY A 137 -15.87 -17.55 -10.44
C GLY A 137 -16.88 -17.11 -11.49
N GLY A 138 -16.41 -16.95 -12.72
CA GLY A 138 -17.24 -16.66 -13.89
C GLY A 138 -17.54 -15.18 -14.12
N CYS A 139 -17.89 -14.86 -15.37
CA CYS A 139 -18.36 -13.56 -15.84
C CYS A 139 -19.77 -13.69 -16.42
N GLY A 140 -20.51 -12.60 -16.46
CA GLY A 140 -21.78 -12.54 -17.16
C GLY A 140 -22.92 -11.93 -16.34
N ASN A 141 -24.10 -11.90 -16.95
CA ASN A 141 -25.32 -11.43 -16.29
C ASN A 141 -25.78 -12.49 -15.27
N ARG A 142 -25.45 -12.27 -14.00
CA ARG A 142 -25.92 -13.08 -12.89
C ARG A 142 -26.86 -12.25 -12.03
N LYS A 143 -27.78 -12.87 -11.39
CA LYS A 143 -28.64 -12.20 -10.42
C LYS A 143 -27.91 -12.10 -9.09
N PRO A 144 -28.16 -11.05 -8.28
CA PRO A 144 -27.50 -10.90 -6.97
C PRO A 144 -27.58 -12.12 -6.09
N GLU A 145 -28.69 -12.86 -6.14
CA GLU A 145 -28.94 -14.10 -5.39
C GLU A 145 -28.09 -15.30 -5.83
N ASP A 146 -27.52 -15.24 -7.05
CA ASP A 146 -26.68 -16.28 -7.60
C ASP A 146 -25.19 -16.14 -7.15
N PHE A 147 -24.87 -15.07 -6.42
CA PHE A 147 -23.50 -14.79 -5.97
C PHE A 147 -23.34 -15.19 -4.50
N PRO A 148 -22.49 -16.14 -4.18
CA PRO A 148 -21.98 -16.24 -2.83
C PRO A 148 -21.10 -15.01 -2.58
N SER A 149 -21.63 -14.02 -1.88
CA SER A 149 -20.83 -12.88 -1.43
C SER A 149 -19.76 -13.34 -0.45
N SER A 150 -18.55 -12.85 -0.63
CA SER A 150 -17.42 -13.15 0.24
C SER A 150 -16.61 -11.89 0.49
N LEU A 151 -15.69 -11.93 1.43
CA LEU A 151 -14.73 -10.85 1.66
C LEU A 151 -13.41 -11.15 0.96
N ALA A 152 -12.97 -10.24 0.09
CA ALA A 152 -11.62 -10.24 -0.48
C ALA A 152 -10.85 -8.99 -0.04
N ALA A 153 -9.56 -9.16 0.20
CA ALA A 153 -8.65 -8.06 0.50
C ALA A 153 -8.37 -7.26 -0.78
N ASP A 154 -8.81 -6.01 -0.83
CA ASP A 154 -8.68 -5.18 -2.04
C ASP A 154 -8.45 -3.69 -1.77
N ALA A 155 -8.91 -3.15 -0.64
CA ALA A 155 -8.72 -1.74 -0.33
C ALA A 155 -7.39 -1.49 0.38
N LEU A 156 -6.55 -0.61 -0.19
CA LEU A 156 -5.27 -0.20 0.39
C LEU A 156 -5.52 0.76 1.56
N ASP A 157 -5.10 0.39 2.77
CA ASP A 157 -5.21 1.23 3.96
C ASP A 157 -3.85 1.86 4.28
N PRO A 158 -3.68 3.19 4.17
CA PRO A 158 -2.42 3.89 4.38
C PRO A 158 -2.09 4.09 5.86
N VAL A 159 -2.30 3.09 6.69
CA VAL A 159 -1.98 3.12 8.11
C VAL A 159 -0.62 2.47 8.40
N SER A 160 0.13 3.03 9.35
CA SER A 160 1.43 2.51 9.75
C SER A 160 1.33 1.34 10.74
N SER A 161 0.19 1.18 11.40
CA SER A 161 -0.09 0.12 12.35
C SER A 161 -1.50 -0.40 12.17
N PHE A 162 -1.70 -1.69 12.39
CA PHE A 162 -2.97 -2.37 12.20
C PHE A 162 -3.23 -3.38 13.32
N ALA A 163 -4.49 -3.56 13.69
CA ALA A 163 -4.92 -4.65 14.56
C ALA A 163 -5.50 -5.79 13.69
N VAL A 164 -5.12 -7.02 13.98
CA VAL A 164 -5.64 -8.21 13.32
C VAL A 164 -6.39 -9.03 14.34
N ASN A 165 -7.65 -9.33 14.07
CA ASN A 165 -8.43 -10.20 14.95
C ASN A 165 -7.90 -11.62 14.92
N GLY A 166 -8.16 -12.40 15.97
CA GLY A 166 -7.84 -13.81 15.97
C GLY A 166 -8.63 -14.56 14.89
N GLN A 167 -8.02 -15.58 14.33
CA GLN A 167 -8.57 -16.41 13.25
C GLN A 167 -8.84 -15.62 11.96
N GLU A 168 -7.94 -14.68 11.65
CA GLU A 168 -7.98 -13.91 10.41
C GLU A 168 -6.64 -13.97 9.68
N ALA A 169 -6.73 -13.90 8.36
CA ALA A 169 -5.62 -13.59 7.47
C ALA A 169 -5.67 -12.12 7.07
N ARG A 170 -4.51 -11.46 6.94
CA ARG A 170 -4.40 -10.05 6.55
C ARG A 170 -3.25 -9.88 5.58
N PRO A 171 -3.52 -9.57 4.30
CA PRO A 171 -2.47 -9.25 3.36
C PRO A 171 -1.88 -7.86 3.61
N ILE A 172 -0.61 -7.74 3.26
CA ILE A 172 0.16 -6.49 3.21
C ILE A 172 0.60 -6.29 1.77
N TRP A 173 0.35 -5.12 1.22
CA TRP A 173 0.76 -4.73 -0.11
C TRP A 173 1.90 -3.73 -0.04
N VAL A 174 3.00 -4.05 -0.71
CA VAL A 174 4.20 -3.23 -0.74
C VAL A 174 4.42 -2.75 -2.16
N THR A 175 4.33 -1.44 -2.38
CA THR A 175 4.60 -0.81 -3.67
C THR A 175 5.95 -0.11 -3.62
N MET A 176 6.77 -0.28 -4.64
CA MET A 176 8.10 0.33 -4.73
C MET A 176 8.22 1.10 -6.04
N ASP A 177 8.46 2.42 -5.94
CA ASP A 177 8.66 3.33 -7.07
C ASP A 177 10.16 3.49 -7.34
N ILE A 178 10.67 2.78 -8.33
CA ILE A 178 12.11 2.77 -8.61
C ILE A 178 12.55 4.10 -9.23
N PRO A 179 13.55 4.78 -8.68
CA PRO A 179 14.05 6.04 -9.25
C PRO A 179 14.53 5.86 -10.71
N LYS A 180 14.30 6.88 -11.57
CA LYS A 180 14.75 6.86 -12.96
C LYS A 180 16.28 6.89 -13.09
N ASP A 181 16.97 7.41 -12.10
CA ASP A 181 18.43 7.51 -12.00
C ASP A 181 19.06 6.35 -11.19
N ALA A 182 18.27 5.37 -10.77
CA ALA A 182 18.77 4.19 -10.09
C ALA A 182 19.89 3.52 -10.92
N LYS A 183 20.97 3.11 -10.25
CA LYS A 183 22.04 2.36 -10.92
C LYS A 183 21.58 0.93 -11.17
N PRO A 184 21.93 0.32 -12.32
CA PRO A 184 21.68 -1.11 -12.54
C PRO A 184 22.39 -1.95 -11.50
N GLY A 185 21.73 -2.99 -11.01
CA GLY A 185 22.31 -3.87 -9.98
C GLY A 185 21.25 -4.61 -9.19
N THR A 186 21.69 -5.47 -8.29
CA THR A 186 20.83 -6.16 -7.33
C THR A 186 20.92 -5.47 -5.98
N TYR A 187 19.78 -5.10 -5.44
CA TYR A 187 19.65 -4.39 -4.18
C TYR A 187 18.86 -5.25 -3.20
N LYS A 188 19.31 -5.32 -1.95
CA LYS A 188 18.68 -6.07 -0.88
C LYS A 188 18.21 -5.16 0.25
N SER A 189 17.08 -5.50 0.82
CA SER A 189 16.48 -4.83 1.97
C SER A 189 15.86 -5.84 2.90
N THR A 190 15.65 -5.47 4.15
CA THR A 190 14.91 -6.24 5.14
C THR A 190 13.55 -5.62 5.38
N PHE A 191 12.51 -6.40 5.13
CA PHE A 191 11.14 -6.06 5.54
C PHE A 191 10.86 -6.71 6.90
N THR A 192 10.40 -5.93 7.86
CA THR A 192 10.15 -6.38 9.24
C THR A 192 8.69 -6.19 9.60
N ILE A 193 8.08 -7.22 10.16
CA ILE A 193 6.78 -7.13 10.84
C ILE A 193 7.03 -7.25 12.34
N ALA A 194 6.68 -6.21 13.09
CA ALA A 194 6.83 -6.14 14.54
C ALA A 194 5.48 -6.08 15.22
N ILE A 195 5.34 -6.81 16.32
CA ILE A 195 4.16 -6.78 17.17
C ILE A 195 4.61 -6.46 18.58
N LYS A 196 3.90 -5.57 19.23
CA LYS A 196 4.21 -5.17 20.60
C LYS A 196 4.24 -6.39 21.55
N GLY A 197 5.38 -6.60 22.19
CA GLY A 197 5.57 -7.67 23.16
C GLY A 197 5.72 -9.08 22.55
N GLN A 198 5.94 -9.20 21.26
CA GLN A 198 6.16 -10.47 20.55
C GLN A 198 7.46 -10.44 19.72
N GLU A 199 7.87 -11.62 19.23
CA GLU A 199 8.99 -11.76 18.33
C GLU A 199 8.70 -11.13 16.97
N THR A 200 9.68 -10.44 16.41
CA THR A 200 9.60 -9.84 15.07
C THR A 200 9.81 -10.91 13.99
N LYS A 201 9.15 -10.75 12.84
CA LYS A 201 9.41 -11.55 11.63
C LYS A 201 10.07 -10.68 10.58
N THR A 202 11.11 -11.23 9.96
CA THR A 202 11.88 -10.54 8.93
C THR A 202 11.85 -11.30 7.60
N PHE A 203 11.85 -10.54 6.51
CA PHE A 203 11.80 -11.04 5.15
C PHE A 203 12.88 -10.33 4.33
N GLU A 204 13.61 -11.07 3.50
CA GLU A 204 14.54 -10.49 2.55
C GLU A 204 13.78 -10.01 1.30
N PHE A 205 13.98 -8.76 0.93
CA PHE A 205 13.51 -8.18 -0.33
C PHE A 205 14.70 -7.95 -1.24
N SER A 206 14.66 -8.51 -2.44
CA SER A 206 15.71 -8.35 -3.44
C SER A 206 15.16 -7.81 -4.74
N ILE A 207 15.67 -6.66 -5.20
CA ILE A 207 15.28 -6.01 -6.45
C ILE A 207 16.47 -6.02 -7.39
N ARG A 208 16.26 -6.57 -8.58
CA ARG A 208 17.21 -6.45 -9.69
C ARG A 208 16.78 -5.31 -10.62
N VAL A 209 17.48 -4.19 -10.54
CA VAL A 209 17.31 -3.05 -11.46
C VAL A 209 18.11 -3.32 -12.72
N ILE A 210 17.45 -3.38 -13.87
CA ILE A 210 18.11 -3.56 -15.17
C ILE A 210 18.38 -2.19 -15.83
N ASP A 211 19.35 -2.14 -16.74
CA ASP A 211 19.73 -0.89 -17.42
C ASP A 211 18.75 -0.52 -18.55
N LYS A 212 17.51 -0.32 -18.17
CA LYS A 212 16.41 0.16 -19.02
C LYS A 212 15.63 1.20 -18.25
N VAL A 213 15.23 2.26 -18.93
CA VAL A 213 14.36 3.30 -18.36
C VAL A 213 12.95 3.12 -18.91
N LEU A 214 11.96 3.08 -18.04
CA LEU A 214 10.57 3.09 -18.46
C LEU A 214 10.27 4.45 -19.14
N PRO A 215 9.88 4.45 -20.43
CA PRO A 215 9.52 5.69 -21.11
C PRO A 215 8.26 6.31 -20.46
N PRO A 216 8.09 7.64 -20.53
CA PRO A 216 6.86 8.28 -20.08
C PRO A 216 5.67 7.78 -20.92
N ALA A 217 4.48 7.79 -20.33
CA ALA A 217 3.27 7.27 -20.98
C ALA A 217 2.99 7.95 -22.34
N SER A 218 3.37 9.22 -22.51
CA SER A 218 3.27 9.94 -23.77
C SER A 218 4.04 9.30 -24.95
N ASP A 219 5.08 8.54 -24.65
CA ASP A 219 5.97 7.93 -25.64
C ASP A 219 5.63 6.46 -25.91
N TRP A 220 4.62 5.93 -25.26
CA TRP A 220 4.19 4.55 -25.45
C TRP A 220 3.56 4.36 -26.84
N LYS A 221 3.94 3.27 -27.48
CA LYS A 221 3.48 2.94 -28.85
C LYS A 221 2.20 2.12 -28.89
N PHE A 222 1.74 1.64 -27.74
CA PHE A 222 0.47 0.92 -27.62
C PHE A 222 -0.62 1.84 -27.07
N HIS A 223 -1.85 1.54 -27.41
CA HIS A 223 -3.03 2.23 -26.91
C HIS A 223 -3.50 1.57 -25.62
N LEU A 224 -3.68 2.38 -24.56
CA LEU A 224 -4.19 1.91 -23.29
C LEU A 224 -5.50 2.64 -22.98
N ASP A 225 -6.59 1.90 -22.96
CA ASP A 225 -7.89 2.39 -22.54
C ASP A 225 -8.15 1.97 -21.09
N LEU A 226 -8.35 2.95 -20.22
CA LEU A 226 -8.73 2.74 -18.82
C LEU A 226 -10.20 3.16 -18.65
N TRP A 227 -11.03 2.20 -18.31
CA TRP A 227 -12.43 2.46 -18.02
C TRP A 227 -12.59 2.92 -16.58
N GLN A 228 -13.09 4.13 -16.43
CA GLN A 228 -13.39 4.71 -15.12
C GLN A 228 -14.91 4.79 -14.93
N ASN A 229 -15.34 4.72 -13.66
CA ASN A 229 -16.70 5.02 -13.28
C ASN A 229 -16.77 6.35 -12.50
N PRO A 230 -16.94 7.50 -13.20
CA PRO A 230 -16.98 8.80 -12.54
C PRO A 230 -18.08 8.92 -11.48
N TYR A 231 -19.22 8.27 -11.71
CA TYR A 231 -20.32 8.27 -10.73
C TYR A 231 -19.95 7.59 -9.42
N ALA A 232 -19.05 6.58 -9.45
CA ALA A 232 -18.54 5.97 -8.22
C ALA A 232 -17.73 6.98 -7.39
N VAL A 233 -16.93 7.81 -8.05
CA VAL A 233 -16.16 8.89 -7.42
C VAL A 233 -17.10 9.91 -6.78
N ALA A 234 -18.10 10.40 -7.54
CA ALA A 234 -19.08 11.35 -7.02
C ALA A 234 -19.83 10.80 -5.80
N ARG A 235 -20.24 9.53 -5.86
CA ARG A 235 -20.96 8.84 -4.77
C ARG A 235 -20.08 8.69 -3.52
N PHE A 236 -18.84 8.26 -3.70
CA PHE A 236 -17.89 8.07 -2.59
C PHE A 236 -17.64 9.40 -1.86
N HIS A 237 -17.40 10.46 -2.60
CA HIS A 237 -17.12 11.79 -2.05
C HIS A 237 -18.38 12.60 -1.72
N GLN A 238 -19.58 12.06 -1.98
CA GLN A 238 -20.87 12.71 -1.72
C GLN A 238 -21.01 14.09 -2.40
N VAL A 239 -20.44 14.22 -3.60
CA VAL A 239 -20.54 15.43 -4.43
C VAL A 239 -21.53 15.23 -5.58
N LYS A 240 -22.06 16.33 -6.09
CA LYS A 240 -22.92 16.29 -7.28
C LYS A 240 -22.12 15.86 -8.50
N ALA A 241 -22.56 14.80 -9.18
CA ALA A 241 -21.93 14.36 -10.42
C ALA A 241 -21.85 15.51 -11.44
N TRP A 242 -20.67 15.62 -12.09
CA TRP A 242 -20.37 16.62 -13.12
C TRP A 242 -20.34 18.07 -12.62
N SER A 243 -20.24 18.28 -11.31
CA SER A 243 -19.95 19.60 -10.74
C SER A 243 -18.47 19.94 -10.88
N PRO A 244 -18.06 21.24 -10.78
CA PRO A 244 -16.66 21.61 -10.74
C PRO A 244 -15.84 20.83 -9.68
N GLU A 245 -16.44 20.64 -8.51
CA GLU A 245 -15.84 19.87 -7.41
C GLU A 245 -15.61 18.39 -7.80
N HIS A 246 -16.58 17.78 -8.50
CA HIS A 246 -16.40 16.40 -9.01
C HIS A 246 -15.24 16.31 -10.02
N PHE A 247 -15.09 17.29 -10.92
CA PHE A 247 -13.98 17.30 -11.87
C PHE A 247 -12.62 17.44 -11.17
N GLU A 248 -12.54 18.22 -10.08
CA GLU A 248 -11.29 18.29 -9.30
C GLU A 248 -10.92 16.94 -8.68
N LEU A 249 -11.91 16.16 -8.23
CA LEU A 249 -11.70 14.82 -7.68
C LEU A 249 -11.31 13.78 -8.74
N LEU A 250 -11.68 13.98 -9.99
CA LEU A 250 -11.30 13.09 -11.09
C LEU A 250 -9.88 13.33 -11.62
N LYS A 251 -9.29 14.50 -11.40
CA LYS A 251 -7.96 14.85 -11.94
C LYS A 251 -6.82 13.91 -11.50
N PRO A 252 -6.75 13.42 -10.26
CA PRO A 252 -5.67 12.55 -9.82
C PRO A 252 -5.84 11.08 -10.20
N ILE A 253 -6.97 10.69 -10.77
CA ILE A 253 -7.32 9.31 -11.16
C ILE A 253 -6.99 9.10 -12.64
#